data_cd552a61eeea9449224ee36a20078d29
#
_entry.id   cd552a61eeea9449224ee36a20078d29
#
_cell.length_a   1.000
_cell.length_b   1.000
_cell.length_c   1.000
_cell.angle_alpha   90.00
_cell.angle_beta   90.00
_cell.angle_gamma   90.00
#
_symmetry.space_group_name_H-M   'P 1'
#
loop_
_entity.id
_entity.type
_entity.pdbx_description
1 polymer ?
#
loop_
_entity_poly.entity_id
_entity_poly.type
_entity_poly.pdbx_seq_one_letter_code
_entity_poly.pdbx_strand_id
1 'polypeptide(L)'
;MTDEQLEIVSRLWTEEHISFNGKFYNFKDVAFYPKPIQQPRIPIWVGGEGIHAHRRTAKYGDAWFPYFVEISPGELKAGYDNVQRLASEAGRDPEQILFTCCRQIEVTHQPVPQDERHLCGTPEQLVEALNAYREIGVKHLALQFMVPRWPDRVEQIERFAHEVMPHLRD
;
A
#
# COMPACT_ATOMS: atom_id res chain seq x y z
N MET A 1 16.92 -8.32 -10.33
CA MET A 1 16.15 -9.53 -9.97
C MET A 1 14.67 -9.22 -9.81
N THR A 2 14.25 -8.43 -8.82
CA THR A 2 12.82 -8.13 -8.58
C THR A 2 12.10 -7.53 -9.80
N ASP A 3 12.75 -6.65 -10.55
CA ASP A 3 12.15 -6.01 -11.73
C ASP A 3 11.87 -7.04 -12.84
N GLU A 4 12.78 -7.99 -13.08
CA GLU A 4 12.54 -9.12 -14.02
C GLU A 4 11.41 -10.01 -13.52
N GLN A 5 11.32 -10.26 -12.19
CA GLN A 5 10.22 -11.05 -11.62
C GLN A 5 8.85 -10.39 -11.85
N LEU A 6 8.76 -9.09 -11.62
CA LEU A 6 7.51 -8.35 -11.84
C LEU A 6 7.10 -8.36 -13.32
N GLU A 7 8.05 -8.21 -14.23
CA GLU A 7 7.80 -8.32 -15.66
C GLU A 7 7.35 -9.72 -16.06
N ILE A 8 8.06 -10.76 -15.61
CA ILE A 8 7.73 -12.16 -15.89
C ILE A 8 6.34 -12.51 -15.36
N VAL A 9 6.03 -12.16 -14.11
CA VAL A 9 4.73 -12.46 -13.50
C VAL A 9 3.60 -11.75 -14.24
N SER A 10 3.77 -10.46 -14.56
CA SER A 10 2.78 -9.71 -15.33
C SER A 10 2.49 -10.36 -16.68
N ARG A 11 3.54 -10.77 -17.41
CA ARG A 11 3.41 -11.43 -18.72
C ARG A 11 2.81 -12.82 -18.59
N LEU A 12 3.19 -13.62 -17.59
CA LEU A 12 2.61 -14.94 -17.34
C LEU A 12 1.10 -14.87 -17.05
N TRP A 13 0.63 -13.79 -16.45
CA TRP A 13 -0.80 -13.60 -16.18
C TRP A 13 -1.61 -13.19 -17.41
N THR A 14 -0.97 -12.56 -18.41
CA THR A 14 -1.66 -11.93 -19.55
C THR A 14 -1.40 -12.64 -20.89
N GLU A 15 -0.24 -13.24 -21.09
CA GLU A 15 0.15 -13.89 -22.33
C GLU A 15 -0.01 -15.42 -22.23
N GLU A 16 -0.35 -16.10 -23.32
CA GLU A 16 -0.49 -17.55 -23.33
C GLU A 16 0.83 -18.25 -23.07
N HIS A 17 1.88 -17.85 -23.77
CA HIS A 17 3.24 -18.35 -23.65
C HIS A 17 4.22 -17.21 -23.59
N ILE A 18 5.24 -17.30 -22.74
CA ILE A 18 6.32 -16.32 -22.68
C ILE A 18 7.68 -16.98 -22.83
N SER A 19 8.58 -16.25 -23.46
CA SER A 19 10.02 -16.49 -23.36
C SER A 19 10.67 -15.27 -22.74
N PHE A 20 11.66 -15.47 -21.89
CA PHE A 20 12.35 -14.40 -21.20
C PHE A 20 13.88 -14.64 -21.26
N ASN A 21 14.62 -13.57 -21.55
CA ASN A 21 16.08 -13.60 -21.59
C ASN A 21 16.61 -12.36 -20.86
N GLY A 22 16.71 -12.46 -19.54
CA GLY A 22 17.17 -11.40 -18.65
C GLY A 22 18.55 -11.70 -18.05
N LYS A 23 18.95 -10.84 -17.13
CA LYS A 23 20.19 -11.00 -16.37
C LYS A 23 20.12 -12.15 -15.35
N PHE A 24 18.96 -12.38 -14.73
CA PHE A 24 18.76 -13.34 -13.64
C PHE A 24 17.90 -14.52 -14.06
N TYR A 25 16.99 -14.34 -15.02
CA TYR A 25 16.06 -15.36 -15.48
C TYR A 25 16.20 -15.57 -16.98
N ASN A 26 16.25 -16.83 -17.39
CA ASN A 26 16.33 -17.20 -18.80
C ASN A 26 15.54 -18.49 -19.02
N PHE A 27 14.48 -18.41 -19.82
CA PHE A 27 13.65 -19.55 -20.16
C PHE A 27 12.92 -19.32 -21.49
N LYS A 28 12.39 -20.39 -22.06
CA LYS A 28 11.73 -20.36 -23.36
C LYS A 28 10.41 -21.11 -23.30
N ASP A 29 9.38 -20.51 -23.90
CA ASP A 29 8.08 -21.10 -24.17
C ASP A 29 7.39 -21.67 -22.93
N VAL A 30 7.26 -20.84 -21.87
CA VAL A 30 6.60 -21.20 -20.62
C VAL A 30 5.18 -20.66 -20.60
N ALA A 31 4.23 -21.50 -20.22
CA ALA A 31 2.84 -21.14 -19.98
C ALA A 31 2.50 -21.21 -18.47
N PHE A 32 1.51 -20.42 -18.04
CA PHE A 32 0.99 -20.43 -16.69
C PHE A 32 -0.54 -20.51 -16.72
N TYR A 33 -1.10 -21.50 -16.06
CA TYR A 33 -2.54 -21.72 -15.95
C TYR A 33 -2.95 -22.19 -14.56
N PRO A 34 -4.20 -21.85 -14.10
CA PRO A 34 -5.18 -21.01 -14.78
C PRO A 34 -4.79 -19.54 -14.83
N LYS A 35 -5.27 -18.80 -15.83
CA LYS A 35 -5.10 -17.34 -15.89
C LYS A 35 -5.95 -16.66 -14.82
N PRO A 36 -5.52 -15.48 -14.30
CA PRO A 36 -6.36 -14.67 -13.42
C PRO A 36 -7.69 -14.29 -14.04
N ILE A 37 -8.75 -14.29 -13.23
CA ILE A 37 -10.08 -13.80 -13.66
C ILE A 37 -10.07 -12.28 -13.80
N GLN A 38 -9.29 -11.59 -12.96
CA GLN A 38 -9.15 -10.12 -13.02
C GLN A 38 -8.48 -9.69 -14.33
N GLN A 39 -9.03 -8.62 -14.93
CA GLN A 39 -8.51 -8.06 -16.17
C GLN A 39 -7.93 -6.66 -15.92
N PRO A 40 -6.81 -6.30 -16.54
CA PRO A 40 -5.98 -7.14 -17.44
C PRO A 40 -5.17 -8.20 -16.69
N ARG A 41 -5.01 -8.09 -15.36
CA ARG A 41 -4.27 -9.00 -14.46
C ARG A 41 -4.61 -8.69 -13.00
N ILE A 42 -4.10 -9.52 -12.09
CA ILE A 42 -4.14 -9.21 -10.64
C ILE A 42 -3.37 -7.90 -10.37
N PRO A 43 -3.95 -6.97 -9.60
CA PRO A 43 -3.26 -5.73 -9.24
C PRO A 43 -1.97 -5.98 -8.45
N ILE A 44 -0.89 -5.32 -8.85
CA ILE A 44 0.41 -5.42 -8.19
C ILE A 44 0.57 -4.23 -7.23
N TRP A 45 0.67 -4.53 -5.95
CA TRP A 45 0.95 -3.55 -4.90
C TRP A 45 2.42 -3.64 -4.51
N VAL A 46 3.14 -2.53 -4.63
CA VAL A 46 4.59 -2.48 -4.39
C VAL A 46 4.86 -1.84 -3.03
N GLY A 47 5.46 -2.61 -2.13
CA GLY A 47 5.89 -2.15 -0.81
C GLY A 47 7.22 -1.43 -0.82
N GLY A 48 7.48 -0.69 0.27
CA GLY A 48 8.73 0.02 0.54
C GLY A 48 8.69 1.51 0.23
N GLU A 49 9.59 2.26 0.88
CA GLU A 49 9.61 3.74 0.87
C GLU A 49 10.76 4.33 0.04
N GLY A 50 11.76 3.50 -0.27
CA GLY A 50 12.94 3.98 -0.97
C GLY A 50 12.76 4.16 -2.47
N ILE A 51 13.68 4.90 -3.09
CA ILE A 51 13.64 5.21 -4.54
C ILE A 51 13.48 3.98 -5.44
N HIS A 52 13.99 2.83 -5.04
CA HIS A 52 13.81 1.59 -5.80
C HIS A 52 12.37 1.08 -5.78
N ALA A 53 11.66 1.22 -4.64
CA ALA A 53 10.24 0.91 -4.55
C ALA A 53 9.42 1.89 -5.39
N HIS A 54 9.69 3.19 -5.30
CA HIS A 54 9.03 4.21 -6.12
C HIS A 54 9.17 3.93 -7.62
N ARG A 55 10.38 3.60 -8.11
CA ARG A 55 10.62 3.25 -9.51
C ARG A 55 9.88 1.99 -9.95
N ARG A 56 9.81 0.96 -9.07
CA ARG A 56 9.06 -0.27 -9.35
C ARG A 56 7.57 -0.02 -9.40
N THR A 57 7.05 0.76 -8.44
CA THR A 57 5.64 1.17 -8.46
C THR A 57 5.32 1.92 -9.74
N ALA A 58 6.12 2.93 -10.08
CA ALA A 58 5.95 3.72 -11.29
C ALA A 58 5.94 2.87 -12.56
N LYS A 59 6.78 1.84 -12.64
CA LYS A 59 6.92 1.01 -13.83
C LYS A 59 5.93 -0.16 -13.90
N TYR A 60 5.66 -0.84 -12.78
CA TYR A 60 4.94 -2.13 -12.76
C TYR A 60 3.72 -2.14 -11.82
N GLY A 61 3.68 -1.25 -10.82
CA GLY A 61 2.70 -1.28 -9.76
C GLY A 61 1.37 -0.64 -10.13
N ASP A 62 0.29 -1.14 -9.55
CA ASP A 62 -1.05 -0.55 -9.59
C ASP A 62 -1.35 0.20 -8.29
N ALA A 63 -0.54 -0.03 -7.25
CA ALA A 63 -0.55 0.73 -6.01
C ALA A 63 0.85 0.85 -5.40
N TRP A 64 1.10 1.99 -4.75
CA TRP A 64 2.22 2.12 -3.83
C TRP A 64 1.72 1.83 -2.41
N PHE A 65 2.35 0.85 -1.74
CA PHE A 65 1.95 0.35 -0.43
C PHE A 65 3.13 0.34 0.55
N PRO A 66 3.59 1.50 1.07
CA PRO A 66 4.57 1.56 2.14
C PRO A 66 4.02 0.89 3.40
N TYR A 67 4.88 0.11 4.06
CA TYR A 67 4.47 -0.82 5.10
C TYR A 67 5.22 -0.54 6.40
N PHE A 68 4.49 -0.34 7.50
CA PHE A 68 5.02 -0.05 8.84
C PHE A 68 5.98 1.14 8.91
N VAL A 69 5.68 2.17 8.18
CA VAL A 69 6.51 3.36 8.17
C VAL A 69 6.16 4.30 9.32
N GLU A 70 7.18 4.80 9.99
CA GLU A 70 7.07 5.87 10.98
C GLU A 70 7.34 7.22 10.30
N ILE A 71 6.47 7.57 9.36
CA ILE A 71 6.53 8.83 8.61
C ILE A 71 5.24 9.64 8.80
N SER A 72 5.34 10.93 8.73
CA SER A 72 4.17 11.81 8.78
C SER A 72 3.33 11.71 7.50
N PRO A 73 2.05 12.11 7.53
CA PRO A 73 1.24 12.23 6.32
C PRO A 73 1.90 13.06 5.22
N GLY A 74 2.60 14.13 5.58
CA GLY A 74 3.33 14.97 4.63
C GLY A 74 4.49 14.24 3.94
N GLU A 75 5.30 13.48 4.68
CA GLU A 75 6.37 12.65 4.14
C GLU A 75 5.81 11.54 3.22
N LEU A 76 4.69 10.94 3.63
CA LEU A 76 3.98 9.94 2.83
C LEU A 76 3.50 10.53 1.50
N LYS A 77 2.90 11.72 1.54
CA LYS A 77 2.46 12.45 0.33
C LYS A 77 3.62 12.75 -0.61
N ALA A 78 4.74 13.23 -0.08
CA ALA A 78 5.95 13.50 -0.88
C ALA A 78 6.49 12.23 -1.57
N GLY A 79 6.43 11.07 -0.90
CA GLY A 79 6.77 9.78 -1.49
C GLY A 79 5.84 9.42 -2.65
N TYR A 80 4.54 9.60 -2.49
CA TYR A 80 3.56 9.34 -3.55
C TYR A 80 3.71 10.30 -4.73
N ASP A 81 3.95 11.58 -4.49
CA ASP A 81 4.21 12.56 -5.55
C ASP A 81 5.44 12.17 -6.39
N ASN A 82 6.48 11.64 -5.73
CA ASN A 82 7.64 11.12 -6.43
C ASN A 82 7.29 9.87 -7.28
N VAL A 83 6.41 8.99 -6.80
CA VAL A 83 5.91 7.85 -7.60
C VAL A 83 5.17 8.34 -8.84
N GLN A 84 4.25 9.31 -8.68
CA GLN A 84 3.49 9.89 -9.79
C GLN A 84 4.39 10.56 -10.83
N ARG A 85 5.39 11.35 -10.38
CA ARG A 85 6.38 11.95 -11.27
C ARG A 85 7.14 10.89 -12.07
N LEU A 86 7.62 9.85 -11.41
CA LEU A 86 8.35 8.75 -12.07
C LEU A 86 7.46 7.96 -13.03
N ALA A 87 6.17 7.80 -12.75
CA ALA A 87 5.21 7.16 -13.65
C ALA A 87 5.03 8.01 -14.93
N SER A 88 4.85 9.32 -14.78
CA SER A 88 4.75 10.25 -15.90
C SER A 88 6.01 10.22 -16.77
N GLU A 89 7.20 10.22 -16.17
CA GLU A 89 8.49 10.11 -16.87
C GLU A 89 8.64 8.79 -17.62
N ALA A 90 8.00 7.72 -17.11
CA ALA A 90 7.97 6.40 -17.75
C ALA A 90 6.84 6.25 -18.80
N GLY A 91 6.08 7.32 -19.07
CA GLY A 91 4.97 7.32 -20.03
C GLY A 91 3.71 6.61 -19.54
N ARG A 92 3.58 6.38 -18.21
CA ARG A 92 2.35 5.85 -17.60
C ARG A 92 1.50 6.98 -17.04
N ASP A 93 0.19 6.78 -17.09
CA ASP A 93 -0.76 7.64 -16.39
C ASP A 93 -0.61 7.48 -14.87
N PRO A 94 -0.17 8.53 -14.14
CA PRO A 94 0.04 8.46 -12.71
C PRO A 94 -1.26 8.27 -11.91
N GLU A 95 -2.41 8.70 -12.44
CA GLU A 95 -3.72 8.57 -11.79
C GLU A 95 -4.19 7.11 -11.67
N GLN A 96 -3.59 6.20 -12.45
CA GLN A 96 -3.86 4.77 -12.37
C GLN A 96 -3.15 4.08 -11.19
N ILE A 97 -2.27 4.77 -10.49
CA ILE A 97 -1.53 4.23 -9.35
C ILE A 97 -2.25 4.64 -8.06
N LEU A 98 -2.77 3.66 -7.32
CA LEU A 98 -3.45 3.95 -6.06
C LEU A 98 -2.46 4.38 -4.98
N PHE A 99 -2.83 5.43 -4.26
CA PHE A 99 -2.14 5.86 -3.05
C PHE A 99 -2.65 5.07 -1.85
N THR A 100 -1.81 4.21 -1.31
CA THR A 100 -2.17 3.32 -0.20
C THR A 100 -1.07 3.29 0.84
N CYS A 101 -1.34 2.84 2.05
CA CYS A 101 -0.30 2.55 3.05
C CYS A 101 -0.78 1.57 4.11
N CYS A 102 0.16 1.05 4.90
CA CYS A 102 -0.11 0.27 6.09
C CYS A 102 0.41 1.01 7.32
N ARG A 103 -0.43 1.15 8.35
CA ARG A 103 -0.09 1.82 9.60
C ARG A 103 -0.36 0.95 10.80
N GLN A 104 0.49 1.08 11.80
CA GLN A 104 0.21 0.56 13.14
C GLN A 104 -0.76 1.48 13.85
N ILE A 105 -1.68 0.91 14.63
CA ILE A 105 -2.72 1.68 15.34
C ILE A 105 -2.95 1.11 16.73
N GLU A 106 -3.28 2.00 17.69
CA GLU A 106 -3.73 1.64 19.03
C GLU A 106 -4.83 2.60 19.49
N VAL A 107 -5.98 2.03 19.91
CA VAL A 107 -7.10 2.79 20.48
C VAL A 107 -6.94 2.84 22.00
N THR A 108 -6.65 4.00 22.54
CA THR A 108 -6.45 4.22 23.99
C THR A 108 -7.74 4.64 24.69
N HIS A 109 -7.80 4.45 26.01
CA HIS A 109 -8.91 4.96 26.85
C HIS A 109 -8.72 6.40 27.30
N GLN A 110 -7.47 6.88 27.29
CA GLN A 110 -7.11 8.23 27.71
C GLN A 110 -6.39 8.92 26.58
N PRO A 111 -6.53 10.24 26.46
CA PRO A 111 -5.79 11.02 25.49
C PRO A 111 -4.27 10.83 25.66
N VAL A 112 -3.57 10.76 24.53
CA VAL A 112 -2.10 10.70 24.48
C VAL A 112 -1.54 11.92 23.75
N PRO A 113 -0.28 12.31 24.02
CA PRO A 113 0.39 13.31 23.21
C PRO A 113 0.37 12.89 21.73
N GLN A 114 -0.02 13.81 20.85
CA GLN A 114 -0.12 13.48 19.42
C GLN A 114 1.25 13.51 18.76
N ASP A 115 1.49 12.49 17.96
CA ASP A 115 2.64 12.37 17.06
C ASP A 115 2.11 11.91 15.69
N GLU A 116 2.30 12.74 14.68
CA GLU A 116 1.84 12.45 13.31
C GLU A 116 2.41 11.14 12.73
N ARG A 117 3.48 10.62 13.33
CA ARG A 117 4.13 9.36 12.93
C ARG A 117 3.47 8.13 13.54
N HIS A 118 2.62 8.30 14.55
CA HIS A 118 1.98 7.20 15.26
C HIS A 118 0.45 7.40 15.32
N LEU A 119 -0.29 6.36 14.93
CA LEU A 119 -1.74 6.32 15.09
C LEU A 119 -2.09 5.72 16.47
N CYS A 120 -1.94 6.52 17.52
CA CYS A 120 -2.27 6.13 18.88
C CYS A 120 -3.11 7.23 19.53
N GLY A 121 -4.21 6.85 20.19
CA GLY A 121 -5.06 7.84 20.85
C GLY A 121 -6.47 7.37 21.14
N THR A 122 -7.26 8.28 21.71
CA THR A 122 -8.71 8.08 21.86
C THR A 122 -9.39 8.01 20.49
N PRO A 123 -10.65 7.52 20.44
CA PRO A 123 -11.41 7.52 19.19
C PRO A 123 -11.41 8.88 18.47
N GLU A 124 -11.59 9.97 19.18
CA GLU A 124 -11.61 11.34 18.61
C GLU A 124 -10.24 11.72 18.01
N GLN A 125 -9.15 11.42 18.74
CA GLN A 125 -7.80 11.69 18.27
C GLN A 125 -7.48 10.86 17.02
N LEU A 126 -7.92 9.60 16.98
CA LEU A 126 -7.74 8.73 15.81
C LEU A 126 -8.57 9.17 14.60
N VAL A 127 -9.80 9.65 14.80
CA VAL A 127 -10.61 10.22 13.73
C VAL A 127 -9.90 11.42 13.08
N GLU A 128 -9.36 12.34 13.89
CA GLU A 128 -8.60 13.48 13.40
C GLU A 128 -7.36 13.03 12.60
N ALA A 129 -6.55 12.13 13.18
CA ALA A 129 -5.35 11.62 12.55
C ALA A 129 -5.65 10.86 11.25
N LEU A 130 -6.71 10.05 11.20
CA LEU A 130 -7.10 9.29 10.00
C LEU A 130 -7.65 10.20 8.89
N ASN A 131 -8.35 11.29 9.25
CA ASN A 131 -8.78 12.28 8.28
C ASN A 131 -7.59 12.95 7.57
N ALA A 132 -6.47 13.18 8.24
CA ALA A 132 -5.26 13.70 7.60
C ALA A 132 -4.76 12.77 6.46
N TYR A 133 -4.87 11.45 6.60
CA TYR A 133 -4.53 10.53 5.50
C TYR A 133 -5.51 10.64 4.34
N ARG A 134 -6.80 10.84 4.61
CA ARG A 134 -7.81 11.06 3.57
C ARG A 134 -7.56 12.36 2.82
N GLU A 135 -7.23 13.44 3.53
CA GLU A 135 -6.96 14.76 2.97
C GLU A 135 -5.77 14.78 2.02
N ILE A 136 -4.72 14.01 2.31
CA ILE A 136 -3.58 13.85 1.40
C ILE A 136 -3.85 12.91 0.23
N GLY A 137 -5.02 12.28 0.16
CA GLY A 137 -5.48 11.47 -0.96
C GLY A 137 -5.24 9.97 -0.83
N VAL A 138 -4.93 9.43 0.36
CA VAL A 138 -4.84 7.97 0.59
C VAL A 138 -6.20 7.33 0.33
N LYS A 139 -6.21 6.31 -0.57
CA LYS A 139 -7.41 5.59 -0.99
C LYS A 139 -7.62 4.27 -0.27
N HIS A 140 -6.55 3.69 0.26
CA HIS A 140 -6.62 2.46 1.03
C HIS A 140 -5.61 2.50 2.16
N LEU A 141 -6.10 2.33 3.38
CA LEU A 141 -5.30 2.30 4.59
C LEU A 141 -5.49 0.94 5.27
N ALA A 142 -4.45 0.12 5.28
CA ALA A 142 -4.42 -1.09 6.08
C ALA A 142 -3.97 -0.76 7.51
N LEU A 143 -4.68 -1.29 8.49
CA LEU A 143 -4.39 -1.03 9.90
C LEU A 143 -3.91 -2.30 10.59
N GLN A 144 -2.82 -2.19 11.33
CA GLN A 144 -2.33 -3.25 12.20
C GLN A 144 -2.43 -2.83 13.66
N PHE A 145 -3.24 -3.54 14.41
CA PHE A 145 -3.40 -3.32 15.84
C PHE A 145 -2.23 -3.92 16.61
N MET A 146 -1.44 -3.07 17.28
CA MET A 146 -0.13 -3.42 17.87
C MET A 146 -0.21 -3.80 19.35
N VAL A 147 -1.15 -4.64 19.70
CA VAL A 147 -1.23 -5.21 21.06
C VAL A 147 -0.73 -6.66 21.07
N PRO A 148 0.07 -7.07 22.08
CA PRO A 148 0.79 -8.34 22.01
C PRO A 148 -0.12 -9.57 22.13
N ARG A 149 -1.21 -9.49 22.90
CA ARG A 149 -2.10 -10.63 23.13
C ARG A 149 -3.28 -10.64 22.17
N TRP A 150 -3.67 -11.82 21.70
CA TRP A 150 -4.79 -11.96 20.77
C TRP A 150 -6.15 -11.45 21.33
N PRO A 151 -6.55 -11.74 22.57
CA PRO A 151 -7.79 -11.19 23.11
C PRO A 151 -7.83 -9.65 23.10
N ASP A 152 -6.72 -9.00 23.49
CA ASP A 152 -6.60 -7.55 23.50
C ASP A 152 -6.67 -6.97 22.09
N ARG A 153 -6.18 -7.72 21.08
CA ARG A 153 -6.26 -7.33 19.67
C ARG A 153 -7.69 -7.36 19.13
N VAL A 154 -8.48 -8.33 19.53
CA VAL A 154 -9.92 -8.39 19.19
C VAL A 154 -10.64 -7.19 19.77
N GLU A 155 -10.41 -6.87 21.05
CA GLU A 155 -10.97 -5.68 21.70
C GLU A 155 -10.61 -4.39 20.93
N GLN A 156 -9.35 -4.23 20.53
CA GLN A 156 -8.91 -3.08 19.75
C GLN A 156 -9.64 -2.96 18.41
N ILE A 157 -9.84 -4.08 17.71
CA ILE A 157 -10.58 -4.12 16.43
C ILE A 157 -12.05 -3.75 16.66
N GLU A 158 -12.68 -4.30 17.68
CA GLU A 158 -14.07 -4.01 18.04
C GLU A 158 -14.26 -2.54 18.43
N ARG A 159 -13.39 -2.01 19.26
CA ARG A 159 -13.40 -0.59 19.63
C ARG A 159 -13.23 0.31 18.41
N PHE A 160 -12.26 0.03 17.56
CA PHE A 160 -12.07 0.77 16.33
C PHE A 160 -13.33 0.74 15.43
N ALA A 161 -13.93 -0.43 15.27
CA ALA A 161 -15.12 -0.61 14.44
C ALA A 161 -16.35 0.16 14.99
N HIS A 162 -16.51 0.24 16.31
CA HIS A 162 -17.66 0.87 16.93
C HIS A 162 -17.47 2.36 17.29
N GLU A 163 -16.23 2.74 17.68
CA GLU A 163 -15.96 4.05 18.23
C GLU A 163 -15.26 5.00 17.21
N VAL A 164 -14.57 4.47 16.19
CA VAL A 164 -13.81 5.26 15.23
C VAL A 164 -14.43 5.22 13.82
N MET A 165 -14.65 4.02 13.27
CA MET A 165 -15.12 3.86 11.90
C MET A 165 -16.41 4.62 11.55
N PRO A 166 -17.44 4.71 12.45
CA PRO A 166 -18.66 5.44 12.12
C PRO A 166 -18.44 6.93 11.85
N HIS A 167 -17.36 7.50 12.40
CA HIS A 167 -17.02 8.92 12.25
C HIS A 167 -16.11 9.20 11.05
N LEU A 168 -15.67 8.17 10.33
CA LEU A 168 -14.86 8.27 9.10
C LEU A 168 -15.71 8.18 7.82
N ARG A 169 -17.01 7.92 7.94
CA ARG A 169 -17.94 7.79 6.80
C ARG A 169 -18.48 9.16 6.41
N ASP A 170 -18.40 9.44 5.13
CA ASP A 170 -19.27 10.38 4.39
C ASP A 170 -20.23 9.59 3.54
#